data_1b839d5773bdfdbef2da5d07fdee8a46
#
_entry.id   1b839d5773bdfdbef2da5d07fdee8a46
#
_cell.length_a   1.000
_cell.length_b   1.000
_cell.length_c   1.000
_cell.angle_alpha   90.00
_cell.angle_beta   90.00
_cell.angle_gamma   90.00
#
_symmetry.space_group_name_H-M   'P 1'
#
loop_
_entity.id
_entity.type
_entity.pdbx_description
1 polymer ?
#
loop_
_entity_poly.entity_id
_entity_poly.type
_entity_poly.pdbx_seq_one_letter_code
_entity_poly.pdbx_strand_id
1 'polypeptide(L)'
;RKMFVTVNGKILPCERIGHQFGLGKITDQAVELDAEDIARKYNEYYHKMEHQCSHCKNRPACIQCLFNLKDLETKPICYGFMNDKMMEEVKRKQMAFMRSHPDAYRQALEKIITL
;
A
#
# COMPACT_ATOMS: atom_id res chain seq x y z
N ARG A 1 14.52 -3.63 1.80
CA ARG A 1 13.64 -3.52 0.62
C ARG A 1 14.44 -3.88 -0.62
N LYS A 2 13.80 -4.44 -1.64
CA LYS A 2 14.44 -4.85 -2.89
C LYS A 2 14.15 -3.82 -3.97
N MET A 3 15.12 -3.55 -4.83
CA MET A 3 14.91 -2.83 -6.09
C MET A 3 14.84 -3.86 -7.22
N PHE A 4 14.05 -3.57 -8.23
CA PHE A 4 13.89 -4.39 -9.41
C PHE A 4 14.51 -3.68 -10.62
N VAL A 5 15.30 -4.41 -11.41
CA VAL A 5 15.90 -3.89 -12.62
C VAL A 5 15.27 -4.60 -13.83
N THR A 6 14.75 -3.83 -14.75
CA THR A 6 14.16 -4.36 -15.98
C THR A 6 15.24 -4.77 -16.97
N VAL A 7 14.89 -5.56 -17.99
CA VAL A 7 15.79 -5.95 -19.07
C VAL A 7 16.39 -4.77 -19.83
N ASN A 8 15.72 -3.61 -19.80
CA ASN A 8 16.18 -2.37 -20.41
C ASN A 8 16.95 -1.46 -19.42
N GLY A 9 17.40 -2.01 -18.30
CA GLY A 9 18.17 -1.29 -17.30
C GLY A 9 17.40 -0.29 -16.44
N LYS A 10 16.06 -0.23 -16.53
CA LYS A 10 15.26 0.68 -15.69
C LYS A 10 15.18 0.15 -14.26
N ILE A 11 15.41 1.01 -13.28
CA ILE A 11 15.34 0.68 -11.87
C ILE A 11 13.95 1.04 -11.34
N LEU A 12 13.26 0.07 -10.75
CA LEU A 12 11.94 0.22 -10.17
C LEU A 12 11.97 -0.14 -8.66
N PRO A 13 11.11 0.45 -7.83
CA PRO A 13 10.98 0.05 -6.43
C PRO A 13 10.33 -1.33 -6.25
N CYS A 14 9.66 -1.86 -7.28
CA CYS A 14 8.98 -3.16 -7.24
C CYS A 14 8.70 -3.63 -8.68
N GLU A 15 8.67 -4.95 -8.89
CA GLU A 15 8.35 -5.58 -10.18
C GLU A 15 6.86 -5.46 -10.59
N ARG A 16 5.98 -5.08 -9.66
CA ARG A 16 4.52 -5.06 -9.85
C ARG A 16 3.94 -3.69 -10.18
N ILE A 17 4.78 -2.70 -10.41
CA ILE A 17 4.33 -1.32 -10.64
C ILE A 17 4.67 -0.85 -12.04
N GLY A 18 3.99 0.21 -12.48
CA GLY A 18 4.23 0.80 -13.79
C GLY A 18 5.62 1.45 -13.91
N HIS A 19 6.15 1.47 -15.12
CA HIS A 19 7.48 2.00 -15.41
C HIS A 19 7.58 3.53 -15.22
N GLN A 20 6.46 4.24 -15.12
CA GLN A 20 6.41 5.67 -14.78
C GLN A 20 6.95 5.96 -13.36
N PHE A 21 6.95 4.97 -12.48
CA PHE A 21 7.48 5.08 -11.12
C PHE A 21 8.97 4.72 -11.00
N GLY A 22 9.70 4.73 -12.13
CA GLY A 22 11.12 4.43 -12.15
C GLY A 22 11.93 5.36 -11.25
N LEU A 23 12.92 4.79 -10.57
CA LEU A 23 13.86 5.49 -9.71
C LEU A 23 15.09 5.99 -10.47
N GLY A 24 15.42 5.31 -11.57
CA GLY A 24 16.61 5.59 -12.37
C GLY A 24 16.85 4.51 -13.40
N LYS A 25 18.06 4.46 -13.89
CA LYS A 25 18.48 3.50 -14.93
C LYS A 25 19.93 3.03 -14.75
N ILE A 26 20.21 1.87 -15.31
CA ILE A 26 21.56 1.32 -15.47
C ILE A 26 21.93 1.45 -16.95
N THR A 27 23.08 2.02 -17.20
CA THR A 27 23.71 2.10 -18.51
C THR A 27 24.99 1.28 -18.52
N ASP A 28 25.61 1.11 -19.69
CA ASP A 28 26.91 0.42 -19.80
C ASP A 28 28.04 1.10 -19.02
N GLN A 29 27.85 2.35 -18.64
CA GLN A 29 28.87 3.17 -17.99
C GLN A 29 28.59 3.46 -16.51
N ALA A 30 27.32 3.49 -16.09
CA ALA A 30 26.95 3.93 -14.75
C ALA A 30 25.56 3.48 -14.31
N VAL A 31 25.35 3.56 -12.98
CA VAL A 31 24.02 3.55 -12.37
C VAL A 31 23.60 5.00 -12.11
N GLU A 32 22.54 5.43 -12.78
CA GLU A 32 22.02 6.79 -12.69
C GLU A 32 20.79 6.83 -11.76
N LEU A 33 20.95 7.46 -10.61
CA LEU A 33 19.90 7.67 -9.61
C LEU A 33 19.94 9.14 -9.17
N ASP A 34 18.80 9.81 -9.22
CA ASP A 34 18.62 11.16 -8.69
C ASP A 34 17.83 11.08 -7.38
N ALA A 35 18.52 11.10 -6.25
CA ALA A 35 17.92 10.96 -4.94
C ALA A 35 17.00 12.15 -4.58
N GLU A 36 17.31 13.36 -5.05
CA GLU A 36 16.49 14.55 -4.79
C GLU A 36 15.18 14.47 -5.59
N ASP A 37 15.24 14.12 -6.86
CA ASP A 37 14.04 13.94 -7.70
C ASP A 37 13.14 12.82 -7.16
N ILE A 38 13.74 11.70 -6.74
CA ILE A 38 13.02 10.59 -6.10
C ILE A 38 12.30 11.09 -4.84
N ALA A 39 13.01 11.78 -3.94
CA ALA A 39 12.44 12.29 -2.70
C ALA A 39 11.32 13.30 -2.97
N ARG A 40 11.51 14.21 -3.92
CA ARG A 40 10.51 15.18 -4.34
C ARG A 40 9.23 14.51 -4.84
N LYS A 41 9.34 13.55 -5.75
CA LYS A 41 8.19 12.81 -6.31
C LYS A 41 7.43 12.04 -5.24
N TYR A 42 8.14 11.35 -4.34
CA TYR A 42 7.50 10.59 -3.26
C TYR A 42 6.78 11.49 -2.28
N ASN A 43 7.39 12.62 -1.89
CA ASN A 43 6.75 13.61 -1.03
C ASN A 43 5.48 14.17 -1.67
N GLU A 44 5.50 14.42 -2.98
CA GLU A 44 4.33 14.88 -3.73
C GLU A 44 3.18 13.86 -3.68
N TYR A 45 3.47 12.57 -3.87
CA TYR A 45 2.46 11.51 -3.75
C TYR A 45 1.89 11.42 -2.32
N TYR A 46 2.73 11.50 -1.30
CA TYR A 46 2.28 11.51 0.10
C TYR A 46 1.43 12.73 0.42
N HIS A 47 1.79 13.90 -0.05
CA HIS A 47 0.99 15.10 0.12
C HIS A 47 -0.40 14.99 -0.50
N LYS A 48 -0.50 14.44 -1.71
CA LYS A 48 -1.79 14.19 -2.36
C LYS A 48 -2.69 13.25 -1.56
N MET A 49 -2.10 12.32 -0.82
CA MET A 49 -2.82 11.33 -0.01
C MET A 49 -3.12 11.78 1.42
N GLU A 50 -2.45 12.81 1.91
CA GLU A 50 -2.48 13.21 3.32
C GLU A 50 -3.90 13.41 3.85
N HIS A 51 -4.75 14.12 3.12
CA HIS A 51 -6.14 14.36 3.52
C HIS A 51 -6.94 13.06 3.67
N GLN A 52 -6.84 12.15 2.72
CA GLN A 52 -7.54 10.86 2.81
C GLN A 52 -6.97 10.00 3.96
N CYS A 53 -5.65 9.90 4.05
CA CYS A 53 -4.98 9.07 5.04
C CYS A 53 -5.18 9.56 6.48
N SER A 54 -5.24 10.88 6.71
CA SER A 54 -5.48 11.45 8.05
C SER A 54 -6.87 11.13 8.59
N HIS A 55 -7.85 10.98 7.71
CA HIS A 55 -9.25 10.66 8.07
C HIS A 55 -9.58 9.16 7.93
N CYS A 56 -8.61 8.33 7.55
CA CYS A 56 -8.83 6.91 7.31
C CYS A 56 -8.73 6.08 8.60
N LYS A 57 -9.80 5.41 8.97
CA LYS A 57 -9.84 4.53 10.16
C LYS A 57 -9.03 3.23 9.99
N ASN A 58 -8.72 2.86 8.77
CA ASN A 58 -7.86 1.71 8.47
C ASN A 58 -6.36 2.04 8.49
N ARG A 59 -5.99 3.29 8.72
CA ARG A 59 -4.59 3.75 8.68
C ARG A 59 -3.62 2.92 9.53
N PRO A 60 -3.95 2.52 10.79
CA PRO A 60 -3.04 1.74 11.62
C PRO A 60 -2.68 0.37 11.07
N ALA A 61 -3.59 -0.23 10.28
CA ALA A 61 -3.43 -1.55 9.67
C ALA A 61 -3.36 -1.47 8.13
N CYS A 62 -2.96 -0.31 7.60
CA CYS A 62 -2.95 -0.08 6.16
C CYS A 62 -1.88 -0.91 5.45
N ILE A 63 -2.32 -1.74 4.50
CA ILE A 63 -1.48 -2.54 3.62
C ILE A 63 -1.53 -2.08 2.15
N GLN A 64 -2.15 -0.93 1.89
CA GLN A 64 -2.29 -0.41 0.54
C GLN A 64 -0.94 0.04 -0.01
N CYS A 65 -0.67 -0.34 -1.25
CA CYS A 65 0.51 0.12 -1.96
C CYS A 65 0.22 1.46 -2.63
N LEU A 66 1.06 2.45 -2.40
CA LEU A 66 0.95 3.78 -2.99
C LEU A 66 0.87 3.73 -4.52
N PHE A 67 1.69 2.89 -5.15
CA PHE A 67 1.76 2.78 -6.61
C PHE A 67 0.59 2.05 -7.27
N ASN A 68 -0.27 1.41 -6.47
CA ASN A 68 -1.49 0.75 -6.94
C ASN A 68 -2.73 1.62 -6.76
N LEU A 69 -2.57 2.85 -6.30
CA LEU A 69 -3.66 3.80 -6.21
C LEU A 69 -4.06 4.26 -7.62
N LYS A 70 -5.36 4.37 -7.84
CA LYS A 70 -5.87 4.94 -9.08
C LYS A 70 -5.54 6.44 -9.13
N ASP A 71 -5.17 6.92 -10.30
CA ASP A 71 -4.93 8.34 -10.61
C ASP A 71 -3.92 9.03 -9.66
N LEU A 72 -2.87 8.32 -9.22
CA LEU A 72 -1.86 8.82 -8.29
C LEU A 72 -1.20 10.12 -8.77
N GLU A 73 -1.00 10.26 -10.07
CA GLU A 73 -0.36 11.44 -10.69
C GLU A 73 -1.24 12.70 -10.61
N THR A 74 -2.55 12.55 -10.54
CA THR A 74 -3.53 13.65 -10.55
C THR A 74 -4.29 13.75 -9.24
N LYS A 75 -5.37 12.99 -9.10
CA LYS A 75 -6.23 12.94 -7.91
C LYS A 75 -6.34 11.49 -7.41
N PRO A 76 -5.46 11.05 -6.53
CA PRO A 76 -5.41 9.65 -6.12
C PRO A 76 -6.67 9.21 -5.40
N ILE A 77 -7.12 7.98 -5.72
CA ILE A 77 -8.27 7.33 -5.12
C ILE A 77 -7.79 6.07 -4.40
N CYS A 78 -8.00 6.02 -3.09
CA CYS A 78 -7.69 4.85 -2.28
C CYS A 78 -8.95 4.00 -2.06
N TYR A 79 -8.97 2.81 -2.65
CA TYR A 79 -10.08 1.86 -2.46
C TYR A 79 -10.10 1.21 -1.06
N GLY A 80 -9.00 1.31 -0.32
CA GLY A 80 -8.91 0.87 1.08
C GLY A 80 -9.30 1.93 2.10
N PHE A 81 -9.76 3.12 1.65
CA PHE A 81 -10.21 4.17 2.54
C PHE A 81 -11.44 3.73 3.34
N MET A 82 -11.41 3.96 4.65
CA MET A 82 -12.53 3.67 5.55
C MET A 82 -12.84 4.86 6.45
N ASN A 83 -14.07 5.35 6.40
CA ASN A 83 -14.61 6.28 7.38
C ASN A 83 -15.21 5.54 8.59
N ASP A 84 -15.69 6.25 9.59
CA ASP A 84 -16.28 5.67 10.80
C ASP A 84 -17.43 4.70 10.48
N LYS A 85 -18.38 5.11 9.65
CA LYS A 85 -19.54 4.29 9.26
C LYS A 85 -19.13 2.98 8.58
N MET A 86 -18.17 3.04 7.66
CA MET A 86 -17.66 1.84 6.97
C MET A 86 -16.95 0.90 7.95
N MET A 87 -16.17 1.44 8.88
CA MET A 87 -15.48 0.66 9.89
C MET A 87 -16.47 -0.04 10.84
N GLU A 88 -17.52 0.66 11.27
CA GLU A 88 -18.59 0.06 12.11
C GLU A 88 -19.31 -1.07 11.37
N GLU A 89 -19.62 -0.89 10.10
CA GLU A 89 -20.23 -1.92 9.27
C GLU A 89 -19.35 -3.18 9.16
N VAL A 90 -18.04 -3.00 8.92
CA VAL A 90 -17.08 -4.12 8.89
C VAL A 90 -17.04 -4.84 10.24
N LYS A 91 -16.92 -4.10 11.33
CA LYS A 91 -16.94 -4.69 12.70
C LYS A 91 -18.22 -5.46 12.96
N ARG A 92 -19.36 -4.90 12.61
CA ARG A 92 -20.66 -5.56 12.78
C ARG A 92 -20.73 -6.88 12.01
N LYS A 93 -20.30 -6.89 10.74
CA LYS A 93 -20.25 -8.11 9.92
C LYS A 93 -19.29 -9.16 10.48
N GLN A 94 -18.10 -8.75 10.91
CA GLN A 94 -17.13 -9.64 11.54
C GLN A 94 -17.67 -10.26 12.84
N MET A 95 -18.27 -9.46 13.70
CA MET A 95 -18.87 -9.94 14.95
C MET A 95 -20.03 -10.92 14.71
N ALA A 96 -20.88 -10.64 13.71
CA ALA A 96 -21.95 -11.54 13.32
C ALA A 96 -21.39 -12.89 12.81
N PHE A 97 -20.36 -12.83 11.98
CA PHE A 97 -19.68 -14.04 11.49
C PHE A 97 -19.06 -14.87 12.63
N MET A 98 -18.34 -14.23 13.55
CA MET A 98 -17.73 -14.93 14.69
C MET A 98 -18.78 -15.58 15.61
N ARG A 99 -19.91 -14.92 15.82
CA ARG A 99 -21.03 -15.48 16.61
C ARG A 99 -21.67 -16.69 15.95
N SER A 100 -21.77 -16.69 14.62
CA SER A 100 -22.33 -17.82 13.87
C SER A 100 -21.34 -18.97 13.66
N HIS A 101 -20.03 -18.75 13.90
CA HIS A 101 -18.97 -19.73 13.72
C HIS A 101 -18.03 -19.80 14.94
N PRO A 102 -18.56 -20.14 16.14
CA PRO A 102 -17.78 -20.07 17.39
C PRO A 102 -16.60 -21.04 17.40
N ASP A 103 -16.75 -22.21 16.80
CA ASP A 103 -15.68 -23.21 16.76
C ASP A 103 -14.53 -22.81 15.83
N ALA A 104 -14.83 -22.23 14.67
CA ALA A 104 -13.82 -21.71 13.75
C ALA A 104 -13.00 -20.57 14.39
N TYR A 105 -13.67 -19.69 15.12
CA TYR A 105 -13.02 -18.61 15.86
C TYR A 105 -12.09 -19.15 16.95
N ARG A 106 -12.54 -20.12 17.74
CA ARG A 106 -11.73 -20.79 18.79
C ARG A 106 -10.49 -21.46 18.21
N GLN A 107 -10.64 -22.25 17.14
CA GLN A 107 -9.54 -22.91 16.45
C GLN A 107 -8.51 -21.91 15.88
N ALA A 108 -8.96 -20.78 15.36
CA ALA A 108 -8.06 -19.74 14.87
C ALA A 108 -7.21 -19.13 16.00
N LEU A 109 -7.81 -18.85 17.15
CA LEU A 109 -7.09 -18.34 18.33
C LEU A 109 -6.08 -19.34 18.88
N GLU A 110 -6.43 -20.61 18.99
CA GLU A 110 -5.53 -21.66 19.45
C GLU A 110 -4.30 -21.79 18.56
N LYS A 111 -4.46 -21.69 17.22
CA LYS A 111 -3.34 -21.74 16.28
C LYS A 111 -2.42 -20.52 16.36
N ILE A 112 -2.95 -19.34 16.67
CA ILE A 112 -2.15 -18.11 16.80
C ILE A 112 -1.28 -18.16 18.08
N ILE A 113 -1.78 -18.76 19.14
CA ILE A 113 -1.07 -18.84 20.44
C ILE A 113 0.06 -19.89 20.41
N THR A 114 0.03 -20.83 19.49
CA THR A 114 1.03 -21.91 19.36
C THR A 114 2.21 -21.57 18.43
N LEU A 115 2.26 -20.38 17.85
CA LEU A 115 3.38 -19.86 17.09
C LEU A 115 4.31 -19.01 17.96
#